data_6b382b9a0d3337c276dc2b0cc6e55117
#
_entry.id   6b382b9a0d3337c276dc2b0cc6e55117
#
_cell.length_a   1.000
_cell.length_b   1.000
_cell.length_c   1.000
_cell.angle_alpha   90.00
_cell.angle_beta   90.00
_cell.angle_gamma   90.00
#
_symmetry.space_group_name_H-M   'P 1'
#
loop_
_entity.id
_entity.type
_entity.pdbx_description
1 polymer ?
#
loop_
_entity_poly.entity_id
_entity_poly.type
_entity_poly.pdbx_seq_one_letter_code
_entity_poly.pdbx_strand_id
1 'polypeptide(L)'
;MSQVISFKCPSCGGYLVFDPVKQRFQCPYCGGSFAENELKEQSEQRQQAAEQARSADPNSELRSYHCQMCGAEIVTDATTAATRCYYCHSPVVLNDRLTDEFRPDGVIPFKLDKKAAEAEFKSFISKKRFVQPDFFSQAQMEDFSGVYYPYWSCDISGEGSFDGEGTNVSIRNGAKETVTITRIFAVHREGWLTFRQMIRKALTKADGKLSDGIHPYQMEDVKPYESGYLSGFLAEKRDIEQDAAKQSMVTEAKGYAERMFTSVENPYNTLTGHAKFEPDSVKTKYLLLPAWVLTYKHRADGEPYYYMMNGQTGRICGKLPINKGKLYAVGTLIGGIVFGLLCLGGAILW
;
A
#
# COMPACT_ATOMS: atom_id res chain seq x y z
N MET A 1 -9.83 1.16 -32.05
CA MET A 1 -8.44 1.58 -31.79
C MET A 1 -8.40 2.14 -30.37
N SER A 2 -7.66 1.49 -29.49
CA SER A 2 -7.58 1.88 -28.08
C SER A 2 -6.82 3.21 -27.96
N GLN A 3 -7.41 4.22 -27.29
CA GLN A 3 -6.80 5.53 -27.21
C GLN A 3 -5.85 5.63 -26.00
N VAL A 4 -4.64 6.09 -26.28
CA VAL A 4 -3.64 6.50 -25.30
C VAL A 4 -3.81 8.00 -25.07
N ILE A 5 -3.92 8.45 -23.82
CA ILE A 5 -3.91 9.88 -23.50
C ILE A 5 -2.56 10.24 -22.92
N SER A 6 -1.90 11.20 -23.55
CA SER A 6 -0.80 11.96 -22.96
C SER A 6 -1.25 13.42 -22.79
N PHE A 7 -1.02 14.00 -21.61
CA PHE A 7 -1.26 15.43 -21.41
C PHE A 7 -0.25 16.21 -22.23
N LYS A 8 -0.72 17.03 -23.17
CA LYS A 8 0.13 17.86 -24.02
C LYS A 8 0.34 19.22 -23.38
N CYS A 9 1.56 19.71 -23.47
CA CYS A 9 1.93 21.02 -23.01
C CYS A 9 1.21 22.09 -23.86
N PRO A 10 0.47 23.05 -23.25
CA PRO A 10 -0.18 24.13 -23.96
C PRO A 10 0.79 24.98 -24.78
N SER A 11 2.05 25.15 -24.32
CA SER A 11 3.05 26.01 -24.92
C SER A 11 3.79 25.40 -26.10
N CYS A 12 4.11 24.08 -26.09
CA CYS A 12 4.98 23.48 -27.12
C CYS A 12 4.43 22.16 -27.69
N GLY A 13 3.27 21.65 -27.22
CA GLY A 13 2.67 20.40 -27.67
C GLY A 13 3.39 19.14 -27.20
N GLY A 14 4.51 19.23 -26.47
CA GLY A 14 5.20 18.10 -25.87
C GLY A 14 4.35 17.44 -24.76
N TYR A 15 4.75 16.27 -24.26
CA TYR A 15 4.05 15.64 -23.16
C TYR A 15 4.34 16.32 -21.81
N LEU A 16 3.40 16.23 -20.88
CA LEU A 16 3.55 16.68 -19.51
C LEU A 16 3.78 15.49 -18.58
N VAL A 17 4.58 15.70 -17.54
CA VAL A 17 4.86 14.74 -16.47
C VAL A 17 4.46 15.38 -15.15
N PHE A 18 3.82 14.62 -14.27
CA PHE A 18 3.48 15.08 -12.93
C PHE A 18 4.74 15.16 -12.05
N ASP A 19 5.00 16.33 -11.48
CA ASP A 19 6.09 16.57 -10.52
C ASP A 19 5.55 16.40 -9.08
N PRO A 20 5.95 15.35 -8.36
CA PRO A 20 5.46 15.07 -7.02
C PRO A 20 5.84 16.13 -5.98
N VAL A 21 6.98 16.80 -6.16
CA VAL A 21 7.49 17.81 -5.21
C VAL A 21 6.74 19.12 -5.37
N LYS A 22 6.57 19.55 -6.60
CA LYS A 22 5.87 20.81 -6.91
C LYS A 22 4.36 20.66 -6.96
N GLN A 23 3.85 19.41 -6.98
CA GLN A 23 2.42 19.10 -7.17
C GLN A 23 1.83 19.80 -8.40
N ARG A 24 2.61 19.85 -9.51
CA ARG A 24 2.28 20.49 -10.79
C ARG A 24 2.73 19.60 -11.96
N PHE A 25 2.17 19.88 -13.13
CA PHE A 25 2.55 19.22 -14.37
C PHE A 25 3.68 19.99 -15.06
N GLN A 26 4.78 19.32 -15.34
CA GLN A 26 5.95 19.91 -15.99
C GLN A 26 6.15 19.39 -17.40
N CYS A 27 6.53 20.27 -18.30
CA CYS A 27 6.97 19.90 -19.64
C CYS A 27 8.50 19.73 -19.66
N PRO A 28 9.03 18.52 -19.95
CA PRO A 28 10.48 18.30 -20.01
C PRO A 28 11.14 18.99 -21.22
N TYR A 29 10.37 19.45 -22.21
CA TYR A 29 10.91 20.08 -23.41
C TYR A 29 11.05 21.58 -23.28
N CYS A 30 10.02 22.27 -22.81
CA CYS A 30 10.05 23.73 -22.72
C CYS A 30 10.17 24.25 -21.27
N GLY A 31 10.17 23.37 -20.27
CA GLY A 31 10.25 23.75 -18.86
C GLY A 31 8.97 24.37 -18.31
N GLY A 32 7.88 24.48 -19.08
CA GLY A 32 6.59 25.02 -18.62
C GLY A 32 6.02 24.20 -17.47
N SER A 33 5.41 24.86 -16.47
CA SER A 33 4.81 24.25 -15.30
C SER A 33 3.36 24.71 -15.17
N PHE A 34 2.43 23.75 -15.13
CA PHE A 34 0.99 23.98 -15.19
C PHE A 34 0.30 23.39 -13.96
N ALA A 35 -0.68 24.09 -13.43
CA ALA A 35 -1.55 23.56 -12.37
C ALA A 35 -2.65 22.67 -12.97
N GLU A 36 -3.27 21.85 -12.13
CA GLU A 36 -4.34 20.93 -12.54
C GLU A 36 -5.51 21.66 -13.22
N ASN A 37 -5.94 22.78 -12.64
CA ASN A 37 -7.05 23.60 -13.15
C ASN A 37 -6.78 24.20 -14.55
N GLU A 38 -5.51 24.47 -14.87
CA GLU A 38 -5.09 25.02 -16.18
C GLU A 38 -5.18 23.96 -17.31
N LEU A 39 -5.27 22.69 -16.94
CA LEU A 39 -5.30 21.56 -17.87
C LEU A 39 -6.69 20.92 -17.99
N LYS A 40 -7.67 21.29 -17.13
CA LYS A 40 -9.00 20.66 -17.06
C LYS A 40 -9.77 20.77 -18.39
N GLU A 41 -9.78 21.92 -19.03
CA GLU A 41 -10.47 22.12 -20.31
C GLU A 41 -9.96 21.18 -21.41
N GLN A 42 -8.65 20.88 -21.40
CA GLN A 42 -8.07 19.94 -22.37
C GLN A 42 -8.40 18.49 -22.04
N SER A 43 -8.60 18.15 -20.76
CA SER A 43 -8.95 16.79 -20.32
C SER A 43 -10.40 16.44 -20.65
N GLU A 44 -11.32 17.38 -20.46
CA GLU A 44 -12.75 17.19 -20.71
C GLU A 44 -13.07 17.02 -22.20
N GLN A 45 -12.49 17.84 -23.07
CA GLN A 45 -12.66 17.73 -24.52
C GLN A 45 -12.15 16.40 -25.08
N ARG A 46 -11.11 15.82 -24.47
CA ARG A 46 -10.52 14.54 -24.89
C ARG A 46 -11.24 13.34 -24.32
N GLN A 47 -11.82 13.43 -23.13
CA GLN A 47 -12.68 12.37 -22.59
C GLN A 47 -13.92 12.19 -23.46
N GLN A 48 -14.54 13.28 -23.92
CA GLN A 48 -15.68 13.23 -24.85
C GLN A 48 -15.32 12.61 -26.21
N ALA A 49 -14.12 12.88 -26.73
CA ALA A 49 -13.63 12.28 -27.97
C ALA A 49 -13.30 10.77 -27.81
N ALA A 50 -12.82 10.37 -26.62
CA ALA A 50 -12.53 8.97 -26.29
C ALA A 50 -13.80 8.12 -26.12
N GLU A 51 -14.88 8.70 -25.62
CA GLU A 51 -16.18 8.04 -25.49
C GLU A 51 -16.82 7.68 -26.84
N GLN A 52 -16.58 8.50 -27.88
CA GLN A 52 -17.09 8.27 -29.23
C GLN A 52 -16.33 7.18 -30.01
N ALA A 53 -15.15 6.75 -29.57
CA ALA A 53 -14.27 5.82 -30.29
C ALA A 53 -14.35 4.34 -29.81
N ARG A 54 -15.34 3.98 -28.99
CA ARG A 54 -15.47 2.66 -28.37
C ARG A 54 -15.85 1.55 -29.36
N SER A 55 -14.87 0.71 -29.70
CA SER A 55 -15.09 -0.62 -30.26
C SER A 55 -13.90 -1.53 -30.02
N ALA A 56 -13.78 -2.16 -28.85
CA ALA A 56 -12.87 -3.30 -28.63
C ALA A 56 -13.38 -4.15 -27.46
N ASP A 57 -13.32 -5.46 -27.64
CA ASP A 57 -13.69 -6.49 -26.67
C ASP A 57 -12.94 -6.28 -25.33
N PRO A 58 -13.64 -6.14 -24.19
CA PRO A 58 -13.01 -5.89 -22.89
C PRO A 58 -12.14 -7.03 -22.36
N ASN A 59 -12.19 -8.22 -22.94
CA ASN A 59 -11.73 -9.45 -22.32
C ASN A 59 -10.45 -10.07 -22.90
N SER A 60 -9.67 -9.38 -23.76
CA SER A 60 -8.40 -9.92 -24.24
C SER A 60 -7.28 -9.74 -23.19
N GLU A 61 -6.56 -10.82 -22.86
CA GLU A 61 -5.46 -10.83 -21.87
C GLU A 61 -4.31 -9.88 -22.24
N LEU A 62 -4.03 -9.72 -23.54
CA LEU A 62 -3.03 -8.78 -24.07
C LEU A 62 -3.69 -7.80 -25.04
N ARG A 63 -3.34 -6.53 -24.93
CA ARG A 63 -3.83 -5.48 -25.84
C ARG A 63 -2.68 -4.66 -26.38
N SER A 64 -2.84 -4.28 -27.64
CA SER A 64 -1.94 -3.43 -28.39
C SER A 64 -2.43 -1.99 -28.42
N TYR A 65 -1.54 -1.05 -28.17
CA TYR A 65 -1.76 0.39 -28.15
C TYR A 65 -0.69 1.07 -28.99
N HIS A 66 -1.02 2.21 -29.62
CA HIS A 66 -0.05 3.01 -30.35
C HIS A 66 0.37 4.23 -29.55
N CYS A 67 1.69 4.42 -29.40
CA CYS A 67 2.25 5.58 -28.74
C CYS A 67 1.93 6.86 -29.55
N GLN A 68 1.28 7.83 -28.95
CA GLN A 68 0.89 9.07 -29.62
C GLN A 68 2.08 9.97 -29.99
N MET A 69 3.25 9.72 -29.39
CA MET A 69 4.45 10.53 -29.65
C MET A 69 5.29 9.98 -30.80
N CYS A 70 5.49 8.68 -30.89
CA CYS A 70 6.36 8.05 -31.90
C CYS A 70 5.67 7.02 -32.79
N GLY A 71 4.38 6.75 -32.58
CA GLY A 71 3.61 5.75 -33.36
C GLY A 71 3.93 4.29 -33.05
N ALA A 72 4.89 3.99 -32.17
CA ALA A 72 5.28 2.62 -31.86
C ALA A 72 4.12 1.85 -31.18
N GLU A 73 4.04 0.55 -31.49
CA GLU A 73 3.10 -0.35 -30.87
C GLU A 73 3.58 -0.77 -29.47
N ILE A 74 2.68 -0.71 -28.48
CA ILE A 74 2.92 -1.07 -27.10
C ILE A 74 1.93 -2.18 -26.71
N VAL A 75 2.45 -3.32 -26.31
CA VAL A 75 1.64 -4.45 -25.83
C VAL A 75 1.70 -4.49 -24.31
N THR A 76 0.54 -4.57 -23.65
CA THR A 76 0.42 -4.59 -22.19
C THR A 76 -0.53 -5.68 -21.73
N ASP A 77 -0.37 -6.12 -20.47
CA ASP A 77 -1.30 -7.06 -19.85
C ASP A 77 -2.68 -6.43 -19.53
N ALA A 78 -3.61 -7.26 -19.06
CA ALA A 78 -4.98 -6.84 -18.81
C ALA A 78 -5.12 -5.81 -17.66
N THR A 79 -4.19 -5.75 -16.73
CA THR A 79 -4.26 -4.89 -15.55
C THR A 79 -3.46 -3.59 -15.67
N THR A 80 -2.54 -3.49 -16.63
CA THR A 80 -1.77 -2.24 -16.82
C THR A 80 -2.69 -1.09 -17.21
N ALA A 81 -2.67 -0.01 -16.45
CA ALA A 81 -3.46 1.20 -16.70
C ALA A 81 -2.59 2.42 -17.10
N ALA A 82 -1.32 2.46 -16.71
CA ALA A 82 -0.35 3.42 -17.22
C ALA A 82 1.04 2.78 -17.30
N THR A 83 1.80 3.16 -18.33
CA THR A 83 3.15 2.65 -18.62
C THR A 83 4.01 3.71 -19.30
N ARG A 84 5.18 3.32 -19.81
CA ARG A 84 6.03 4.15 -20.65
C ARG A 84 6.26 3.46 -21.99
N CYS A 85 6.35 4.25 -23.04
CA CYS A 85 6.74 3.75 -24.35
C CYS A 85 8.19 3.23 -24.30
N TYR A 86 8.42 1.99 -24.74
CA TYR A 86 9.75 1.38 -24.76
C TYR A 86 10.73 2.05 -25.75
N TYR A 87 10.19 2.77 -26.74
CA TYR A 87 11.02 3.39 -27.82
C TYR A 87 11.35 4.86 -27.52
N CYS A 88 10.37 5.67 -27.16
CA CYS A 88 10.59 7.10 -26.94
C CYS A 88 10.49 7.51 -25.47
N HIS A 89 10.24 6.57 -24.57
CA HIS A 89 10.10 6.73 -23.12
C HIS A 89 9.03 7.74 -22.68
N SER A 90 8.15 8.20 -23.60
CA SER A 90 7.03 9.05 -23.24
C SER A 90 6.03 8.32 -22.33
N PRO A 91 5.39 9.00 -21.37
CA PRO A 91 4.35 8.42 -20.54
C PRO A 91 3.12 8.07 -21.40
N VAL A 92 2.54 6.93 -21.10
CA VAL A 92 1.38 6.34 -21.79
C VAL A 92 0.33 6.00 -20.76
N VAL A 93 -0.82 6.67 -20.79
CA VAL A 93 -1.97 6.37 -19.93
C VAL A 93 -3.06 5.71 -20.78
N LEU A 94 -3.48 4.53 -20.38
CA LEU A 94 -4.45 3.71 -21.08
C LEU A 94 -5.86 3.99 -20.52
N ASN A 95 -6.46 5.08 -20.98
CA ASN A 95 -7.70 5.57 -20.38
C ASN A 95 -8.88 4.63 -20.50
N ASP A 96 -8.94 3.81 -21.55
CA ASP A 96 -9.95 2.77 -21.72
C ASP A 96 -9.91 1.69 -20.63
N ARG A 97 -8.80 1.62 -19.87
CA ARG A 97 -8.64 0.70 -18.75
C ARG A 97 -9.16 1.25 -17.42
N LEU A 98 -9.37 2.56 -17.34
CA LEU A 98 -9.83 3.27 -16.13
C LEU A 98 -11.09 4.10 -16.41
N THR A 99 -12.03 3.52 -17.19
CA THR A 99 -13.32 4.11 -17.51
C THR A 99 -14.45 3.29 -16.91
N ASP A 100 -15.63 3.88 -16.85
CA ASP A 100 -16.87 3.25 -16.36
C ASP A 100 -16.68 2.65 -14.95
N GLU A 101 -16.95 1.38 -14.78
CA GLU A 101 -16.82 0.65 -13.53
C GLU A 101 -15.38 0.54 -12.99
N PHE A 102 -14.35 0.73 -13.86
CA PHE A 102 -12.94 0.71 -13.50
C PHE A 102 -12.36 2.10 -13.23
N ARG A 103 -13.19 3.15 -13.30
CA ARG A 103 -12.74 4.50 -12.99
C ARG A 103 -12.55 4.64 -11.48
N PRO A 104 -11.35 5.06 -11.01
CA PRO A 104 -11.14 5.35 -9.60
C PRO A 104 -12.00 6.53 -9.13
N ASP A 105 -12.50 6.47 -7.90
CA ASP A 105 -13.15 7.60 -7.24
C ASP A 105 -12.12 8.66 -6.84
N GLY A 106 -10.90 8.22 -6.50
CA GLY A 106 -9.85 9.12 -6.05
C GLY A 106 -8.45 8.57 -6.22
N VAL A 107 -7.49 9.45 -6.04
CA VAL A 107 -6.06 9.17 -6.09
C VAL A 107 -5.34 9.92 -4.98
N ILE A 108 -4.33 9.30 -4.36
CA ILE A 108 -3.34 10.04 -3.57
C ILE A 108 -2.14 10.31 -4.48
N PRO A 109 -1.81 11.57 -4.81
CA PRO A 109 -0.64 11.89 -5.62
C PRO A 109 0.65 11.50 -4.91
N PHE A 110 1.67 11.12 -5.68
CA PHE A 110 3.02 11.00 -5.12
C PHE A 110 3.45 12.30 -4.43
N LYS A 111 4.08 12.22 -3.27
CA LYS A 111 4.75 13.34 -2.58
C LYS A 111 6.27 13.23 -2.70
N LEU A 112 6.79 12.02 -2.82
CA LEU A 112 8.21 11.75 -3.01
C LEU A 112 8.50 11.55 -4.50
N ASP A 113 9.45 12.32 -5.05
CA ASP A 113 10.00 12.04 -6.37
C ASP A 113 10.96 10.84 -6.33
N LYS A 114 11.41 10.39 -7.51
CA LYS A 114 12.34 9.24 -7.60
C LYS A 114 13.59 9.46 -6.78
N LYS A 115 14.18 10.67 -6.83
CA LYS A 115 15.42 11.01 -6.15
C LYS A 115 15.27 10.99 -4.63
N ALA A 116 14.19 11.56 -4.10
CA ALA A 116 13.89 11.52 -2.67
C ALA A 116 13.61 10.10 -2.19
N ALA A 117 12.85 9.32 -2.96
CA ALA A 117 12.55 7.93 -2.64
C ALA A 117 13.81 7.05 -2.64
N GLU A 118 14.74 7.25 -3.58
CA GLU A 118 16.05 6.59 -3.59
C GLU A 118 16.90 6.95 -2.36
N ALA A 119 16.89 8.21 -1.95
CA ALA A 119 17.61 8.67 -0.77
C ALA A 119 17.05 8.05 0.52
N GLU A 120 15.72 8.01 0.67
CA GLU A 120 15.05 7.35 1.80
C GLU A 120 15.35 5.85 1.84
N PHE A 121 15.32 5.18 0.68
CA PHE A 121 15.66 3.78 0.58
C PHE A 121 17.11 3.50 1.00
N LYS A 122 18.07 4.29 0.50
CA LYS A 122 19.49 4.21 0.92
C LYS A 122 19.65 4.40 2.41
N SER A 123 18.98 5.43 2.98
CA SER A 123 18.98 5.69 4.42
C SER A 123 18.41 4.52 5.22
N PHE A 124 17.31 3.94 4.77
CA PHE A 124 16.70 2.77 5.42
C PHE A 124 17.66 1.60 5.50
N ILE A 125 18.36 1.28 4.39
CA ILE A 125 19.23 0.12 4.35
C ILE A 125 20.55 0.38 5.08
N SER A 126 21.12 1.58 5.02
CA SER A 126 22.36 1.91 5.72
C SER A 126 22.29 1.65 7.24
N LYS A 127 21.09 1.70 7.81
CA LYS A 127 20.82 1.36 9.22
C LYS A 127 20.83 -0.15 9.50
N LYS A 128 20.88 -1.02 8.48
CA LYS A 128 20.80 -2.47 8.61
C LYS A 128 22.19 -3.11 8.57
N ARG A 129 22.65 -3.68 9.69
CA ARG A 129 24.02 -4.15 9.90
C ARG A 129 24.41 -5.40 9.07
N PHE A 130 23.45 -6.23 8.68
CA PHE A 130 23.67 -7.54 8.07
C PHE A 130 23.21 -7.62 6.62
N VAL A 131 23.07 -6.49 5.91
CA VAL A 131 22.74 -6.46 4.49
C VAL A 131 24.00 -6.66 3.67
N GLN A 132 23.87 -7.30 2.50
CA GLN A 132 24.98 -7.51 1.58
C GLN A 132 25.42 -6.17 0.96
N PRO A 133 26.75 -5.93 0.84
CA PRO A 133 27.30 -4.65 0.38
C PRO A 133 26.90 -4.27 -1.05
N ASP A 134 26.80 -5.27 -1.94
CA ASP A 134 26.47 -5.12 -3.36
C ASP A 134 24.98 -4.87 -3.65
N PHE A 135 24.15 -4.91 -2.60
CA PHE A 135 22.72 -4.59 -2.67
C PHE A 135 22.42 -3.16 -3.15
N PHE A 136 23.42 -2.30 -3.17
CA PHE A 136 23.31 -0.87 -3.51
C PHE A 136 23.88 -0.49 -4.86
N SER A 137 24.11 -1.43 -5.77
CA SER A 137 24.65 -1.08 -7.08
C SER A 137 23.74 -0.13 -7.84
N GLN A 138 24.33 0.79 -8.57
CA GLN A 138 23.60 1.81 -9.34
C GLN A 138 22.62 1.17 -10.34
N ALA A 139 22.99 0.03 -10.94
CA ALA A 139 22.15 -0.70 -11.87
C ALA A 139 20.81 -1.19 -11.26
N GLN A 140 20.76 -1.39 -9.94
CA GLN A 140 19.55 -1.83 -9.25
C GLN A 140 18.64 -0.67 -8.89
N MET A 141 19.19 0.53 -8.72
CA MET A 141 18.41 1.72 -8.48
C MET A 141 17.71 2.25 -9.76
N GLU A 142 18.17 1.80 -10.94
CA GLU A 142 17.51 2.13 -12.22
C GLU A 142 16.15 1.45 -12.35
N ASP A 143 15.98 0.27 -11.76
CA ASP A 143 14.71 -0.48 -11.74
C ASP A 143 13.70 0.05 -10.69
N PHE A 144 14.02 1.16 -10.03
CA PHE A 144 13.14 1.80 -9.05
C PHE A 144 12.00 2.54 -9.74
N SER A 145 10.79 2.00 -9.65
CA SER A 145 9.63 2.49 -10.40
C SER A 145 8.52 2.95 -9.48
N GLY A 146 7.92 4.11 -9.80
CA GLY A 146 6.70 4.59 -9.15
C GLY A 146 5.48 3.96 -9.81
N VAL A 147 4.63 3.35 -9.01
CA VAL A 147 3.43 2.62 -9.46
C VAL A 147 2.23 3.05 -8.64
N TYR A 148 1.12 3.34 -9.29
CA TYR A 148 -0.18 3.48 -8.66
C TYR A 148 -0.84 2.12 -8.54
N TYR A 149 -1.11 1.69 -7.31
CA TYR A 149 -1.82 0.46 -7.03
C TYR A 149 -3.28 0.70 -6.70
N PRO A 150 -4.18 -0.19 -7.18
CA PRO A 150 -5.59 -0.11 -6.89
C PRO A 150 -5.91 -0.63 -5.47
N TYR A 151 -6.74 0.12 -4.77
CA TYR A 151 -7.24 -0.22 -3.45
C TYR A 151 -8.73 0.05 -3.32
N TRP A 152 -9.40 -0.77 -2.54
CA TRP A 152 -10.71 -0.48 -1.99
C TRP A 152 -10.57 0.18 -0.63
N SER A 153 -11.20 1.31 -0.43
CA SER A 153 -11.39 1.95 0.87
C SER A 153 -12.83 1.81 1.29
N CYS A 154 -13.08 1.52 2.57
CA CYS A 154 -14.42 1.28 3.08
C CYS A 154 -14.61 2.00 4.42
N ASP A 155 -15.74 2.72 4.53
CA ASP A 155 -16.28 3.23 5.77
C ASP A 155 -17.48 2.37 6.16
N ILE A 156 -17.41 1.76 7.35
CA ILE A 156 -18.44 0.84 7.86
C ILE A 156 -18.96 1.39 9.19
N SER A 157 -20.26 1.52 9.31
CA SER A 157 -20.90 1.89 10.58
C SER A 157 -22.15 1.06 10.83
N GLY A 158 -22.47 0.84 12.09
CA GLY A 158 -23.63 0.04 12.49
C GLY A 158 -23.71 -0.16 13.98
N GLU A 159 -24.72 -0.90 14.39
CA GLU A 159 -24.95 -1.26 15.79
C GLU A 159 -24.09 -2.47 16.17
N GLY A 160 -23.53 -2.41 17.37
CA GLY A 160 -22.81 -3.52 17.97
C GLY A 160 -23.34 -3.80 19.38
N SER A 161 -23.36 -5.08 19.73
CA SER A 161 -23.69 -5.54 21.07
C SER A 161 -22.74 -6.67 21.52
N PHE A 162 -22.59 -6.81 22.82
CA PHE A 162 -21.85 -7.86 23.46
C PHE A 162 -22.61 -8.37 24.68
N ASP A 163 -22.82 -9.66 24.74
CA ASP A 163 -23.40 -10.37 25.87
C ASP A 163 -22.41 -11.40 26.39
N GLY A 164 -22.14 -11.37 27.69
CA GLY A 164 -21.14 -12.25 28.25
C GLY A 164 -21.06 -12.25 29.78
N GLU A 165 -19.99 -12.87 30.29
CA GLU A 165 -19.69 -12.98 31.71
C GLU A 165 -18.31 -12.40 32.02
N GLY A 166 -18.26 -11.49 32.99
CA GLY A 166 -17.03 -10.96 33.58
C GLY A 166 -16.69 -11.65 34.87
N THR A 167 -15.47 -12.14 35.06
CA THR A 167 -15.02 -12.80 36.27
C THR A 167 -13.91 -12.03 36.95
N ASN A 168 -14.05 -11.76 38.24
CA ASN A 168 -13.01 -11.23 39.10
C ASN A 168 -12.64 -12.23 40.20
N VAL A 169 -11.37 -12.52 40.27
CA VAL A 169 -10.80 -13.45 41.28
C VAL A 169 -9.95 -12.65 42.28
N SER A 170 -10.24 -12.75 43.54
CA SER A 170 -9.42 -12.18 44.61
C SER A 170 -8.99 -13.29 45.61
N ILE A 171 -7.69 -13.29 45.93
CA ILE A 171 -7.11 -14.24 46.87
C ILE A 171 -6.73 -13.53 48.14
N ARG A 172 -7.21 -14.02 49.27
CA ARG A 172 -6.85 -13.53 50.61
C ARG A 172 -6.09 -14.63 51.35
N ASN A 173 -4.85 -14.37 51.65
CA ASN A 173 -4.01 -15.30 52.42
C ASN A 173 -4.16 -14.99 53.91
N GLY A 174 -4.72 -15.93 54.68
CA GLY A 174 -4.75 -15.91 56.13
C GLY A 174 -3.62 -16.77 56.73
N ALA A 175 -3.41 -16.68 58.06
CA ALA A 175 -2.34 -17.42 58.72
C ALA A 175 -2.52 -18.97 58.68
N LYS A 176 -3.71 -19.46 58.45
CA LYS A 176 -4.05 -20.89 58.43
C LYS A 176 -4.74 -21.38 57.16
N GLU A 177 -5.24 -20.44 56.33
CA GLU A 177 -6.01 -20.76 55.13
C GLU A 177 -5.85 -19.70 54.06
N THR A 178 -6.00 -20.09 52.80
CA THR A 178 -6.09 -19.20 51.64
C THR A 178 -7.51 -19.23 51.13
N VAL A 179 -8.17 -18.09 51.12
CA VAL A 179 -9.54 -17.94 50.61
C VAL A 179 -9.49 -17.33 49.20
N THR A 180 -10.03 -18.06 48.25
CA THR A 180 -10.23 -17.56 46.88
C THR A 180 -11.69 -17.14 46.72
N ILE A 181 -11.92 -15.88 46.38
CA ILE A 181 -13.25 -15.33 46.13
C ILE A 181 -13.36 -15.07 44.63
N THR A 182 -14.26 -15.79 43.99
CA THR A 182 -14.60 -15.59 42.57
C THR A 182 -15.94 -14.85 42.49
N ARG A 183 -15.96 -13.70 41.80
CA ARG A 183 -17.20 -12.97 41.55
C ARG A 183 -17.48 -13.02 40.05
N ILE A 184 -18.70 -13.38 39.67
CA ILE A 184 -19.17 -13.51 38.31
C ILE A 184 -20.21 -12.42 38.06
N PHE A 185 -20.12 -11.73 36.97
CA PHE A 185 -20.99 -10.61 36.57
C PHE A 185 -21.56 -10.90 35.18
N ALA A 186 -22.86 -10.73 35.00
CA ALA A 186 -23.46 -10.64 33.69
C ALA A 186 -23.07 -9.29 33.07
N VAL A 187 -22.54 -9.32 31.87
CA VAL A 187 -22.06 -8.11 31.17
C VAL A 187 -22.82 -7.96 29.87
N HIS A 188 -23.52 -6.83 29.75
CA HIS A 188 -24.14 -6.40 28.51
C HIS A 188 -23.54 -5.06 28.09
N ARG A 189 -23.13 -4.96 26.82
CA ARG A 189 -22.60 -3.73 26.22
C ARG A 189 -23.27 -3.53 24.87
N GLU A 190 -23.61 -2.32 24.54
CA GLU A 190 -24.15 -1.95 23.24
C GLU A 190 -23.67 -0.58 22.81
N GLY A 191 -23.68 -0.30 21.51
CA GLY A 191 -23.31 0.99 21.01
C GLY A 191 -23.16 1.03 19.49
N TRP A 192 -23.03 2.27 19.00
CA TRP A 192 -22.78 2.52 17.58
C TRP A 192 -21.27 2.48 17.30
N LEU A 193 -20.85 1.61 16.39
CA LEU A 193 -19.47 1.45 15.97
C LEU A 193 -19.27 2.06 14.59
N THR A 194 -18.11 2.71 14.41
CA THR A 194 -17.72 3.27 13.13
C THR A 194 -16.26 2.92 12.84
N PHE A 195 -16.04 2.20 11.74
CA PHE A 195 -14.73 1.86 11.18
C PHE A 195 -14.52 2.70 9.93
N ARG A 196 -13.55 3.61 9.97
CA ARG A 196 -13.28 4.53 8.87
C ARG A 196 -12.01 4.13 8.13
N GLN A 197 -12.02 4.34 6.80
CA GLN A 197 -10.83 4.21 5.96
C GLN A 197 -10.17 2.84 6.06
N MET A 198 -10.97 1.79 6.20
CA MET A 198 -10.48 0.42 6.05
C MET A 198 -10.02 0.23 4.62
N ILE A 199 -8.76 -0.21 4.42
CA ILE A 199 -8.15 -0.29 3.10
C ILE A 199 -7.80 -1.74 2.77
N ARG A 200 -8.13 -2.17 1.55
CA ARG A 200 -7.77 -3.48 0.99
C ARG A 200 -7.22 -3.32 -0.42
N LYS A 201 -6.16 -4.05 -0.73
CA LYS A 201 -5.65 -4.13 -2.10
C LYS A 201 -6.75 -4.64 -3.04
N ALA A 202 -6.82 -4.07 -4.22
CA ALA A 202 -7.77 -4.45 -5.26
C ALA A 202 -7.10 -5.16 -6.44
N LEU A 203 -5.90 -5.73 -6.23
CA LEU A 203 -5.10 -6.40 -7.25
C LEU A 203 -4.54 -7.72 -6.69
N THR A 204 -4.86 -8.83 -7.37
CA THR A 204 -4.46 -10.18 -6.93
C THR A 204 -2.95 -10.38 -7.02
N LYS A 205 -2.30 -9.95 -8.11
CA LYS A 205 -0.86 -10.11 -8.33
C LYS A 205 0.02 -9.29 -7.37
N ALA A 206 -0.53 -8.28 -6.68
CA ALA A 206 0.22 -7.52 -5.68
C ALA A 206 0.50 -8.37 -4.43
N ASP A 207 1.74 -8.39 -3.96
CA ASP A 207 2.09 -9.08 -2.71
C ASP A 207 1.39 -8.39 -1.53
N GLY A 208 0.48 -9.13 -0.86
CA GLY A 208 -0.30 -8.59 0.25
C GLY A 208 0.55 -8.12 1.43
N LYS A 209 1.63 -8.85 1.76
CA LYS A 209 2.50 -8.48 2.89
C LYS A 209 3.28 -7.19 2.63
N LEU A 210 3.70 -6.98 1.38
CA LEU A 210 4.39 -5.76 0.98
C LEU A 210 3.43 -4.59 0.95
N SER A 211 2.26 -4.76 0.32
CA SER A 211 1.26 -3.71 0.20
C SER A 211 0.70 -3.29 1.56
N ASP A 212 0.44 -4.24 2.47
CA ASP A 212 -0.03 -3.93 3.83
C ASP A 212 1.09 -3.30 4.68
N GLY A 213 2.34 -3.70 4.47
CA GLY A 213 3.51 -3.23 5.22
C GLY A 213 3.86 -1.75 5.00
N ILE A 214 3.43 -1.15 3.90
CA ILE A 214 3.68 0.27 3.60
C ILE A 214 2.59 1.21 4.13
N HIS A 215 1.52 0.69 4.74
CA HIS A 215 0.50 1.50 5.40
C HIS A 215 1.04 2.13 6.72
N PRO A 216 0.46 3.25 7.22
CA PRO A 216 -0.73 3.91 6.72
C PRO A 216 -0.45 4.93 5.61
N TYR A 217 -1.47 5.24 4.81
CA TYR A 217 -1.57 6.43 3.98
C TYR A 217 -2.36 7.53 4.71
N GLN A 218 -2.05 8.78 4.43
CA GLN A 218 -2.80 9.94 4.90
C GLN A 218 -3.99 10.15 3.96
N MET A 219 -5.16 9.67 4.35
CA MET A 219 -6.35 9.61 3.49
C MET A 219 -6.98 10.99 3.25
N GLU A 220 -6.62 11.99 4.04
CA GLU A 220 -6.98 13.40 3.85
C GLU A 220 -6.40 14.00 2.57
N ASP A 221 -5.34 13.39 2.02
CA ASP A 221 -4.72 13.80 0.76
C ASP A 221 -5.41 13.20 -0.49
N VAL A 222 -6.46 12.41 -0.33
CA VAL A 222 -7.19 11.86 -1.47
C VAL A 222 -7.81 12.98 -2.28
N LYS A 223 -7.44 13.06 -3.55
CA LYS A 223 -8.01 13.98 -4.55
C LYS A 223 -8.96 13.23 -5.47
N PRO A 224 -9.94 13.91 -6.08
CA PRO A 224 -10.71 13.33 -7.18
C PRO A 224 -9.77 12.77 -8.26
N TYR A 225 -10.13 11.63 -8.84
CA TYR A 225 -9.29 11.01 -9.86
C TYR A 225 -9.22 11.85 -11.13
N GLU A 226 -8.00 12.18 -11.51
CA GLU A 226 -7.63 12.78 -12.79
C GLU A 226 -6.50 11.95 -13.42
N SER A 227 -6.66 11.56 -14.69
CA SER A 227 -5.67 10.70 -15.37
C SER A 227 -4.28 11.34 -15.48
N GLY A 228 -4.20 12.66 -15.35
CA GLY A 228 -2.94 13.42 -15.31
C GLY A 228 -1.98 12.96 -14.23
N TYR A 229 -2.47 12.59 -13.06
CA TYR A 229 -1.62 12.11 -11.97
C TYR A 229 -0.83 10.84 -12.30
N LEU A 230 -1.29 10.05 -13.27
CA LEU A 230 -0.59 8.86 -13.75
C LEU A 230 0.56 9.17 -14.70
N SER A 231 0.61 10.39 -15.22
CA SER A 231 1.62 10.78 -16.21
C SER A 231 3.03 10.76 -15.61
N GLY A 232 3.88 9.87 -16.12
CA GLY A 232 5.24 9.66 -15.62
C GLY A 232 5.39 8.50 -14.64
N PHE A 233 4.29 7.86 -14.26
CA PHE A 233 4.25 6.68 -13.38
C PHE A 233 3.64 5.48 -14.09
N LEU A 234 3.84 4.31 -13.52
CA LEU A 234 3.09 3.11 -13.88
C LEU A 234 1.77 3.11 -13.11
N ALA A 235 0.77 2.44 -13.62
CA ALA A 235 -0.48 2.23 -12.89
C ALA A 235 -1.11 0.89 -13.24
N GLU A 236 -1.77 0.30 -12.26
CA GLU A 236 -2.52 -0.92 -12.37
C GLU A 236 -4.01 -0.65 -12.15
N LYS A 237 -4.89 -1.36 -12.87
CA LYS A 237 -6.32 -1.39 -12.58
C LYS A 237 -6.65 -2.52 -11.62
N ARG A 238 -7.81 -2.45 -10.97
CA ARG A 238 -8.32 -3.52 -10.11
C ARG A 238 -8.68 -4.79 -10.91
N ASP A 239 -8.48 -5.95 -10.29
CA ASP A 239 -8.99 -7.25 -10.70
C ASP A 239 -9.81 -7.93 -9.58
N ILE A 240 -9.92 -7.27 -8.40
CA ILE A 240 -10.78 -7.69 -7.30
C ILE A 240 -12.02 -6.80 -7.29
N GLU A 241 -13.18 -7.44 -7.42
CA GLU A 241 -14.46 -6.75 -7.46
C GLU A 241 -14.86 -6.15 -6.11
N GLN A 242 -15.71 -5.10 -6.19
CA GLN A 242 -16.16 -4.34 -5.02
C GLN A 242 -16.84 -5.21 -3.96
N ASP A 243 -17.72 -6.13 -4.38
CA ASP A 243 -18.48 -6.97 -3.45
C ASP A 243 -17.59 -7.93 -2.67
N ALA A 244 -16.57 -8.52 -3.31
CA ALA A 244 -15.61 -9.40 -2.66
C ALA A 244 -14.78 -8.63 -1.62
N ALA A 245 -14.31 -7.44 -1.96
CA ALA A 245 -13.57 -6.58 -1.05
C ALA A 245 -14.45 -6.11 0.13
N LYS A 246 -15.69 -5.68 -0.15
CA LYS A 246 -16.69 -5.26 0.84
C LYS A 246 -16.96 -6.36 1.85
N GLN A 247 -17.22 -7.59 1.39
CA GLN A 247 -17.48 -8.73 2.25
C GLN A 247 -16.30 -9.05 3.17
N SER A 248 -15.09 -9.00 2.64
CA SER A 248 -13.86 -9.20 3.42
C SER A 248 -13.71 -8.14 4.50
N MET A 249 -13.92 -6.84 4.17
CA MET A 249 -13.79 -5.73 5.12
C MET A 249 -14.89 -5.74 6.19
N VAL A 250 -16.12 -6.13 5.83
CA VAL A 250 -17.20 -6.33 6.82
C VAL A 250 -16.86 -7.45 7.80
N THR A 251 -16.30 -8.55 7.32
CA THR A 251 -15.85 -9.66 8.19
C THR A 251 -14.76 -9.20 9.17
N GLU A 252 -13.81 -8.40 8.67
CA GLU A 252 -12.76 -7.83 9.51
C GLU A 252 -13.31 -6.83 10.53
N ALA A 253 -14.28 -5.98 10.15
CA ALA A 253 -14.95 -5.05 11.04
C ALA A 253 -15.67 -5.76 12.18
N LYS A 254 -16.29 -6.92 11.92
CA LYS A 254 -16.87 -7.77 12.97
C LYS A 254 -15.82 -8.24 13.98
N GLY A 255 -14.65 -8.67 13.51
CA GLY A 255 -13.54 -9.03 14.39
C GLY A 255 -12.96 -7.86 15.18
N TYR A 256 -12.97 -6.63 14.62
CA TYR A 256 -12.61 -5.43 15.37
C TYR A 256 -13.65 -5.09 16.43
N ALA A 257 -14.94 -5.18 16.10
CA ALA A 257 -16.03 -4.95 17.05
C ALA A 257 -15.92 -5.87 18.27
N GLU A 258 -15.68 -7.16 18.06
CA GLU A 258 -15.46 -8.13 19.13
C GLU A 258 -14.30 -7.71 20.06
N ARG A 259 -13.16 -7.32 19.47
CA ARG A 259 -12.01 -6.84 20.24
C ARG A 259 -12.31 -5.54 21.00
N MET A 260 -13.05 -4.61 20.40
CA MET A 260 -13.44 -3.37 21.08
C MET A 260 -14.29 -3.66 22.30
N PHE A 261 -15.29 -4.53 22.20
CA PHE A 261 -16.17 -4.88 23.32
C PHE A 261 -15.46 -5.63 24.43
N THR A 262 -14.42 -6.42 24.12
CA THR A 262 -13.70 -7.23 25.11
C THR A 262 -12.50 -6.53 25.74
N SER A 263 -11.87 -5.56 25.04
CA SER A 263 -10.62 -4.93 25.49
C SER A 263 -10.80 -3.53 26.07
N VAL A 264 -11.80 -2.76 25.62
CA VAL A 264 -11.98 -1.37 26.06
C VAL A 264 -12.66 -1.37 27.42
N GLU A 265 -12.08 -0.61 28.38
CA GLU A 265 -12.59 -0.44 29.75
C GLU A 265 -13.04 -1.77 30.41
N ASN A 266 -12.14 -2.74 30.36
CA ASN A 266 -12.44 -4.06 30.94
C ASN A 266 -12.00 -4.11 32.41
N PRO A 267 -12.94 -4.03 33.39
CA PRO A 267 -12.65 -4.08 34.81
C PRO A 267 -12.53 -5.53 35.35
N TYR A 268 -12.71 -6.52 34.48
CA TYR A 268 -12.73 -7.94 34.87
C TYR A 268 -11.36 -8.58 34.64
N ASN A 269 -11.00 -9.59 35.47
CA ASN A 269 -9.83 -10.41 35.22
C ASN A 269 -10.00 -11.24 33.95
N THR A 270 -11.22 -11.74 33.71
CA THR A 270 -11.59 -12.47 32.49
C THR A 270 -12.94 -11.97 32.02
N LEU A 271 -13.08 -11.75 30.73
CA LEU A 271 -14.34 -11.42 30.07
C LEU A 271 -14.54 -12.38 28.91
N THR A 272 -15.63 -13.16 28.95
CA THR A 272 -16.00 -14.13 27.91
C THR A 272 -17.42 -13.86 27.44
N GLY A 273 -17.70 -14.01 26.17
CA GLY A 273 -19.02 -13.74 25.62
C GLY A 273 -19.01 -13.69 24.10
N HIS A 274 -20.11 -13.20 23.56
CA HIS A 274 -20.32 -13.09 22.12
C HIS A 274 -20.62 -11.64 21.73
N ALA A 275 -19.85 -11.15 20.78
CA ALA A 275 -20.12 -9.87 20.16
C ALA A 275 -20.92 -10.06 18.86
N LYS A 276 -21.86 -9.14 18.61
CA LYS A 276 -22.55 -9.00 17.34
C LYS A 276 -22.23 -7.61 16.79
N PHE A 277 -22.05 -7.53 15.50
CA PHE A 277 -21.97 -6.26 14.78
C PHE A 277 -22.74 -6.37 13.48
N GLU A 278 -23.73 -5.52 13.31
CA GLU A 278 -24.54 -5.48 12.10
C GLU A 278 -24.33 -4.13 11.41
N PRO A 279 -23.70 -4.14 10.23
CA PRO A 279 -23.49 -2.92 9.47
C PRO A 279 -24.80 -2.36 8.95
N ASP A 280 -25.08 -1.11 9.29
CA ASP A 280 -26.18 -0.33 8.73
C ASP A 280 -25.74 0.41 7.44
N SER A 281 -24.51 0.92 7.43
CA SER A 281 -23.94 1.62 6.30
C SER A 281 -22.57 1.09 5.94
N VAL A 282 -22.37 0.80 4.65
CA VAL A 282 -21.08 0.36 4.08
C VAL A 282 -20.81 1.19 2.82
N LYS A 283 -19.92 2.17 2.92
CA LYS A 283 -19.52 3.05 1.82
C LYS A 283 -18.16 2.66 1.30
N THR A 284 -18.07 2.28 0.05
CA THR A 284 -16.83 1.88 -0.60
C THR A 284 -16.36 2.93 -1.60
N LYS A 285 -15.04 3.09 -1.74
CA LYS A 285 -14.38 3.93 -2.74
C LYS A 285 -13.25 3.15 -3.39
N TYR A 286 -13.14 3.26 -4.69
CA TYR A 286 -12.01 2.75 -5.46
C TYR A 286 -10.92 3.83 -5.54
N LEU A 287 -9.71 3.54 -5.05
CA LEU A 287 -8.61 4.49 -4.93
C LEU A 287 -7.35 3.97 -5.61
N LEU A 288 -6.57 4.90 -6.17
CA LEU A 288 -5.20 4.64 -6.59
C LEU A 288 -4.23 5.23 -5.57
N LEU A 289 -3.36 4.38 -5.01
CA LEU A 289 -2.40 4.77 -4.00
C LEU A 289 -0.96 4.64 -4.52
N PRO A 290 -0.09 5.63 -4.24
CA PRO A 290 1.25 5.69 -4.81
C PRO A 290 2.22 4.79 -4.05
N ALA A 291 2.96 3.95 -4.76
CA ALA A 291 4.04 3.15 -4.20
C ALA A 291 5.28 3.17 -5.10
N TRP A 292 6.44 3.31 -4.51
CA TRP A 292 7.72 3.04 -5.14
C TRP A 292 8.03 1.55 -5.01
N VAL A 293 8.41 0.91 -6.10
CA VAL A 293 8.70 -0.52 -6.16
C VAL A 293 10.13 -0.73 -6.65
N LEU A 294 10.86 -1.58 -5.96
CA LEU A 294 12.17 -2.05 -6.36
C LEU A 294 12.18 -3.56 -6.41
N THR A 295 12.60 -4.12 -7.53
CA THR A 295 12.86 -5.56 -7.68
C THR A 295 14.37 -5.80 -7.75
N TYR A 296 14.85 -6.67 -6.88
CA TYR A 296 16.26 -7.04 -6.81
C TYR A 296 16.44 -8.53 -7.02
N LYS A 297 17.25 -8.94 -7.99
CA LYS A 297 17.70 -10.33 -8.15
C LYS A 297 19.04 -10.53 -7.45
N HIS A 298 19.03 -11.34 -6.40
CA HIS A 298 20.26 -11.68 -5.70
C HIS A 298 21.13 -12.61 -6.55
N ARG A 299 22.42 -12.25 -6.71
CA ARG A 299 23.34 -12.97 -7.61
C ARG A 299 23.69 -14.38 -7.15
N ALA A 300 23.65 -14.65 -5.85
CA ALA A 300 24.09 -15.93 -5.29
C ALA A 300 23.01 -17.01 -5.29
N ASP A 301 21.74 -16.63 -5.05
CA ASP A 301 20.60 -17.58 -4.99
C ASP A 301 19.63 -17.44 -6.16
N GLY A 302 19.75 -16.35 -6.95
CA GLY A 302 18.87 -16.06 -8.08
C GLY A 302 17.44 -15.65 -7.67
N GLU A 303 17.15 -15.60 -6.38
CA GLU A 303 15.84 -15.28 -5.85
C GLU A 303 15.53 -13.79 -6.01
N PRO A 304 14.31 -13.43 -6.46
CA PRO A 304 13.90 -12.04 -6.52
C PRO A 304 13.47 -11.54 -5.14
N TYR A 305 14.01 -10.40 -4.76
CA TYR A 305 13.59 -9.66 -3.56
C TYR A 305 12.77 -8.44 -3.98
N TYR A 306 11.63 -8.27 -3.37
CA TYR A 306 10.72 -7.17 -3.67
C TYR A 306 10.67 -6.21 -2.49
N TYR A 307 10.70 -4.92 -2.81
CA TYR A 307 10.54 -3.83 -1.87
C TYR A 307 9.46 -2.89 -2.35
N MET A 308 8.66 -2.44 -1.42
CA MET A 308 7.70 -1.38 -1.65
C MET A 308 7.95 -0.23 -0.67
N MET A 309 7.79 0.98 -1.14
CA MET A 309 7.80 2.19 -0.32
C MET A 309 6.55 2.99 -0.60
N ASN A 310 5.90 3.45 0.45
CA ASN A 310 4.79 4.38 0.35
C ASN A 310 5.23 5.68 -0.35
N GLY A 311 4.64 6.01 -1.49
CA GLY A 311 5.01 7.19 -2.30
C GLY A 311 4.62 8.52 -1.66
N GLN A 312 3.84 8.50 -0.58
CA GLN A 312 3.42 9.66 0.19
C GLN A 312 4.28 9.84 1.45
N THR A 313 4.46 8.77 2.25
CA THR A 313 5.05 8.84 3.59
C THR A 313 6.48 8.35 3.67
N GLY A 314 7.00 7.68 2.64
CA GLY A 314 8.34 7.09 2.63
C GLY A 314 8.46 5.79 3.44
N ARG A 315 7.38 5.25 4.00
CA ARG A 315 7.42 4.00 4.76
C ARG A 315 7.78 2.83 3.86
N ILE A 316 8.78 2.04 4.28
CA ILE A 316 9.35 0.96 3.49
C ILE A 316 8.98 -0.40 4.08
N CYS A 317 8.61 -1.35 3.21
CA CYS A 317 8.43 -2.76 3.51
C CYS A 317 9.16 -3.62 2.47
N GLY A 318 9.79 -4.70 2.91
CA GLY A 318 10.48 -5.65 2.04
C GLY A 318 11.41 -6.58 2.81
N LYS A 319 11.84 -7.65 2.13
CA LYS A 319 12.80 -8.61 2.70
C LYS A 319 14.21 -8.21 2.27
N LEU A 320 15.13 -8.10 3.23
CA LEU A 320 16.54 -7.78 2.97
C LEU A 320 17.36 -9.06 2.76
N PRO A 321 18.25 -9.11 1.75
CA PRO A 321 19.21 -10.20 1.62
C PRO A 321 20.21 -10.11 2.78
N ILE A 322 20.17 -11.11 3.65
CA ILE A 322 21.03 -11.15 4.84
C ILE A 322 22.37 -11.76 4.48
N ASN A 323 23.45 -11.06 4.84
CA ASN A 323 24.80 -11.62 4.78
C ASN A 323 24.98 -12.65 5.91
N LYS A 324 24.72 -13.93 5.59
CA LYS A 324 24.80 -15.05 6.54
C LYS A 324 26.20 -15.19 7.14
N GLY A 325 27.26 -14.96 6.36
CA GLY A 325 28.63 -15.04 6.85
C GLY A 325 28.91 -14.02 7.95
N LYS A 326 28.53 -12.76 7.74
CA LYS A 326 28.66 -11.70 8.73
C LYS A 326 27.78 -11.95 9.97
N LEU A 327 26.58 -12.49 9.77
CA LEU A 327 25.67 -12.84 10.86
C LEU A 327 26.27 -13.94 11.76
N TYR A 328 26.78 -15.02 11.16
CA TYR A 328 27.44 -16.10 11.89
C TYR A 328 28.71 -15.64 12.59
N ALA A 329 29.56 -14.84 11.94
CA ALA A 329 30.78 -14.30 12.54
C ALA A 329 30.48 -13.47 13.80
N VAL A 330 29.48 -12.60 13.74
CA VAL A 330 29.07 -11.80 14.90
C VAL A 330 28.40 -12.68 15.97
N GLY A 331 27.59 -13.64 15.57
CA GLY A 331 26.95 -14.58 16.50
C GLY A 331 27.96 -15.43 17.27
N THR A 332 28.98 -15.96 16.58
CA THR A 332 30.06 -16.74 17.24
C THR A 332 30.92 -15.87 18.15
N LEU A 333 31.21 -14.62 17.76
CA LEU A 333 31.95 -13.69 18.61
C LEU A 333 31.18 -13.39 19.92
N ILE A 334 29.88 -13.05 19.82
CA ILE A 334 29.04 -12.77 20.98
C ILE A 334 28.90 -14.03 21.85
N GLY A 335 28.65 -15.18 21.24
CA GLY A 335 28.55 -16.46 21.95
C GLY A 335 29.84 -16.80 22.69
N GLY A 336 31.00 -16.60 22.06
CA GLY A 336 32.34 -16.80 22.72
C GLY A 336 32.57 -15.88 23.90
N ILE A 337 32.17 -14.58 23.78
CA ILE A 337 32.28 -13.63 24.89
C ILE A 337 31.38 -14.05 26.07
N VAL A 338 30.11 -14.38 25.79
CA VAL A 338 29.16 -14.81 26.83
C VAL A 338 29.66 -16.10 27.51
N PHE A 339 30.11 -17.08 26.73
CA PHE A 339 30.68 -18.33 27.27
C PHE A 339 31.90 -18.07 28.16
N GLY A 340 32.82 -17.22 27.69
CA GLY A 340 33.99 -16.83 28.50
C GLY A 340 33.63 -16.16 29.82
N LEU A 341 32.65 -15.25 29.81
CA LEU A 341 32.16 -14.61 31.05
C LEU A 341 31.48 -15.60 31.99
N LEU A 342 30.71 -16.56 31.47
CA LEU A 342 30.11 -17.62 32.30
C LEU A 342 31.15 -18.56 32.91
N CYS A 343 32.21 -18.90 32.18
CA CYS A 343 33.32 -19.72 32.70
C CYS A 343 34.11 -18.97 33.79
N LEU A 344 34.38 -17.67 33.60
CA LEU A 344 35.02 -16.85 34.61
C LEU A 344 34.14 -16.67 35.86
N GLY A 345 32.86 -16.41 35.69
CA GLY A 345 31.89 -16.30 36.79
C GLY A 345 31.74 -17.60 37.56
N GLY A 346 31.73 -18.75 36.88
CA GLY A 346 31.71 -20.07 37.50
C GLY A 346 33.00 -20.37 38.30
N ALA A 347 34.16 -19.95 37.79
CA ALA A 347 35.44 -20.13 38.50
C ALA A 347 35.59 -19.23 39.73
N ILE A 348 34.84 -18.13 39.84
CA ILE A 348 34.87 -17.23 41.02
C ILE A 348 33.86 -17.69 42.10
N LEU A 349 32.85 -18.46 41.73
CA LEU A 349 31.80 -18.96 42.62
C LEU A 349 32.10 -20.37 43.19
N TRP A 350 33.18 -21.02 42.73
CA TRP A 350 33.78 -22.24 43.25
C TRP A 350 35.15 -21.96 43.90
#